data_b93978b4b1173f30f69e244dfc191ee2
#
_entry.id   b93978b4b1173f30f69e244dfc191ee2
#
_cell.length_a   1.000
_cell.length_b   1.000
_cell.length_c   1.000
_cell.angle_alpha   90.00
_cell.angle_beta   90.00
_cell.angle_gamma   90.00
#
_symmetry.space_group_name_H-M   'P 1'
#
loop_
_entity.id
_entity.type
_entity.pdbx_description
1 polymer ?
#
loop_
_entity_poly.entity_id
_entity_poly.type
_entity_poly.pdbx_seq_one_letter_code
_entity_poly.pdbx_strand_id
1 'polypeptide(L)'
;MKSHFVILLATFYYIFLSLEVIEAGKHKEFMDLNDDEICEEDQYTLNESNSTNITRHRKFRTSKSALDCLGLGDQFSEALDWFLKTDSNGTKALKVKFHAISRSNPKRVTLQHGEKFDLSEVDFDITRRTMLIVHGFLSNGDEKWIFDMTKALLKWDDVNLFVVDWSDGANTWNYLKAAVNTRTVGDQIATFFSQLVNASSESNEIDSSKYGPLHFIGHSLGSHICGYASKELKRRESKWLVQRITGLDPAQPCFKNSDKSLKLDNDDAPFVDVIHTNGRVLSKLGLGLPYPVGHVDFYPNGGKLQPGCNLSKISLWQYLPLPIKKISETICSHGRSYLYFIDSIMAEVSSSCTFWALEWDMSYDEVDSILRTKCHSEKCIEMGINAEKYSVNGTYITITGRATPFCMVNKADKKEVKDIIEKVKKKLHCVSNDTESRNQILVIYD
;
A
#
# COMPACT_ATOMS: atom_id res chain seq x y z
N MET A 1 -6.25 13.66 17.97
CA MET A 1 -6.69 12.27 17.75
C MET A 1 -8.20 12.10 17.59
N LYS A 2 -9.07 12.56 18.51
CA LYS A 2 -10.53 12.34 18.37
C LYS A 2 -11.16 13.07 17.16
N SER A 3 -10.70 14.26 16.79
CA SER A 3 -11.22 15.05 15.68
C SER A 3 -10.90 14.43 14.30
N HIS A 4 -9.67 13.94 14.10
CA HIS A 4 -9.25 13.30 12.83
C HIS A 4 -9.94 11.95 12.60
N PHE A 5 -10.21 11.20 13.67
CA PHE A 5 -10.94 9.93 13.60
C PHE A 5 -12.40 10.11 13.17
N VAL A 6 -13.08 11.16 13.66
CA VAL A 6 -14.45 11.48 13.26
C VAL A 6 -14.50 11.96 11.80
N ILE A 7 -13.49 12.70 11.38
CA ILE A 7 -13.34 13.18 10.00
C ILE A 7 -13.10 12.00 9.05
N LEU A 8 -12.18 11.08 9.38
CA LEU A 8 -11.96 9.85 8.64
C LEU A 8 -13.24 9.01 8.50
N LEU A 9 -13.98 8.84 9.59
CA LEU A 9 -15.25 8.12 9.60
C LEU A 9 -16.29 8.76 8.67
N ALA A 10 -16.40 10.09 8.69
CA ALA A 10 -17.36 10.82 7.86
C ALA A 10 -16.97 10.75 6.36
N THR A 11 -15.68 10.82 6.03
CA THR A 11 -15.21 10.74 4.63
C THR A 11 -15.41 9.36 4.04
N PHE A 12 -15.10 8.28 4.82
CA PHE A 12 -15.38 6.92 4.39
C PHE A 12 -16.88 6.65 4.24
N TYR A 13 -17.71 7.19 5.12
CA TYR A 13 -19.15 7.09 5.01
C TYR A 13 -19.69 7.82 3.76
N TYR A 14 -19.12 8.97 3.39
CA TYR A 14 -19.52 9.72 2.19
C TYR A 14 -19.04 9.04 0.89
N ILE A 15 -17.83 8.47 0.88
CA ILE A 15 -17.33 7.65 -0.23
C ILE A 15 -18.20 6.39 -0.39
N PHE A 16 -18.61 5.77 0.71
CA PHE A 16 -19.46 4.59 0.72
C PHE A 16 -20.87 4.92 0.20
N LEU A 17 -21.48 6.02 0.65
CA LEU A 17 -22.79 6.48 0.15
C LEU A 17 -22.75 6.85 -1.34
N SER A 18 -21.66 7.45 -1.83
CA SER A 18 -21.54 7.75 -3.27
C SER A 18 -21.35 6.49 -4.11
N LEU A 19 -20.72 5.45 -3.58
CA LEU A 19 -20.62 4.13 -4.23
C LEU A 19 -21.94 3.37 -4.20
N GLU A 20 -22.69 3.40 -3.08
CA GLU A 20 -24.04 2.79 -2.99
C GLU A 20 -25.07 3.46 -3.93
N VAL A 21 -25.01 4.78 -4.09
CA VAL A 21 -25.91 5.51 -5.02
C VAL A 21 -25.63 5.11 -6.48
N ILE A 22 -24.38 4.79 -6.83
CA ILE A 22 -24.01 4.32 -8.18
C ILE A 22 -24.44 2.87 -8.40
N GLU A 23 -24.32 1.99 -7.39
CA GLU A 23 -24.81 0.60 -7.47
C GLU A 23 -26.34 0.51 -7.38
N ALA A 24 -27.00 1.35 -6.58
CA ALA A 24 -28.48 1.37 -6.45
C ALA A 24 -29.20 1.79 -7.75
N GLY A 25 -28.50 2.43 -8.69
CA GLY A 25 -29.01 2.66 -10.06
C GLY A 25 -29.18 1.38 -10.87
N LYS A 26 -28.64 0.24 -10.44
CA LYS A 26 -28.69 -1.05 -11.14
C LYS A 26 -29.60 -2.11 -10.49
N HIS A 27 -29.92 -2.00 -9.20
CA HIS A 27 -30.81 -2.95 -8.52
C HIS A 27 -31.68 -2.28 -7.47
N LYS A 28 -32.99 -2.21 -7.75
CA LYS A 28 -34.03 -2.01 -6.74
C LYS A 28 -34.28 -3.37 -6.07
N GLU A 29 -33.62 -3.58 -4.93
CA GLU A 29 -34.02 -4.51 -3.86
C GLU A 29 -32.84 -4.62 -2.89
N PHE A 30 -32.86 -3.81 -1.84
CA PHE A 30 -31.93 -4.02 -0.73
C PHE A 30 -32.53 -3.45 0.56
N MET A 31 -33.33 -4.26 1.22
CA MET A 31 -33.61 -4.16 2.66
C MET A 31 -33.60 -5.55 3.29
N ASP A 32 -32.93 -5.65 4.41
CA ASP A 32 -32.65 -6.80 5.26
C ASP A 32 -31.40 -7.60 4.91
N LEU A 33 -30.29 -7.17 5.48
CA LEU A 33 -29.05 -7.94 5.50
C LEU A 33 -28.65 -8.31 6.91
N ASN A 34 -28.91 -9.55 7.26
CA ASN A 34 -28.19 -10.24 8.32
C ASN A 34 -26.75 -10.51 7.85
N ASP A 35 -25.76 -10.20 8.70
CA ASP A 35 -24.32 -10.19 8.41
C ASP A 35 -23.69 -11.53 7.96
N ASP A 36 -24.47 -12.62 7.84
CA ASP A 36 -23.95 -13.99 7.66
C ASP A 36 -24.05 -14.56 6.23
N GLU A 37 -24.66 -13.87 5.25
CA GLU A 37 -24.98 -14.47 3.93
C GLU A 37 -24.44 -13.75 2.68
N ILE A 38 -23.42 -12.90 2.75
CA ILE A 38 -22.88 -12.26 1.54
C ILE A 38 -21.57 -12.90 1.12
N CYS A 39 -21.59 -13.59 -0.03
CA CYS A 39 -20.43 -14.23 -0.65
C CYS A 39 -19.49 -13.22 -1.33
N GLU A 40 -18.17 -13.45 -1.27
CA GLU A 40 -17.15 -12.60 -1.90
C GLU A 40 -16.81 -13.08 -3.32
N GLU A 41 -16.90 -12.21 -4.31
CA GLU A 41 -16.43 -12.47 -5.69
C GLU A 41 -14.96 -12.03 -5.82
N ASP A 42 -14.02 -12.94 -5.53
CA ASP A 42 -12.58 -12.78 -5.80
C ASP A 42 -12.16 -13.82 -6.86
N GLN A 43 -12.51 -13.61 -8.14
CA GLN A 43 -11.92 -14.40 -9.21
C GLN A 43 -10.65 -13.74 -9.72
N TYR A 44 -9.51 -14.29 -9.32
CA TYR A 44 -8.23 -14.10 -10.01
C TYR A 44 -8.01 -15.33 -10.91
N THR A 45 -8.36 -15.23 -12.19
CA THR A 45 -7.90 -16.18 -13.19
C THR A 45 -6.44 -15.85 -13.51
N LEU A 46 -5.51 -16.65 -13.02
CA LEU A 46 -4.18 -16.77 -13.59
C LEU A 46 -4.36 -17.34 -15.00
N ASN A 47 -4.31 -16.48 -16.03
CA ASN A 47 -4.28 -16.94 -17.41
C ASN A 47 -2.92 -17.55 -17.70
N GLU A 48 -2.81 -18.87 -17.58
CA GLU A 48 -1.78 -19.63 -18.27
C GLU A 48 -1.95 -19.46 -19.78
N SER A 49 -0.89 -18.97 -20.42
CA SER A 49 -0.81 -18.80 -21.85
C SER A 49 -0.74 -20.15 -22.54
N ASN A 50 -1.84 -20.63 -23.11
CA ASN A 50 -1.80 -21.61 -24.17
C ASN A 50 -2.20 -20.96 -25.51
N SER A 51 -1.21 -20.93 -26.40
CA SER A 51 -1.30 -20.39 -27.74
C SER A 51 -2.24 -21.20 -28.61
N THR A 52 -3.28 -20.59 -29.15
CA THR A 52 -3.77 -20.92 -30.49
C THR A 52 -4.27 -19.66 -31.19
N ASN A 53 -3.75 -19.45 -32.40
CA ASN A 53 -3.96 -18.31 -33.27
C ASN A 53 -5.46 -18.02 -33.54
N ILE A 54 -5.92 -16.84 -33.13
CA ILE A 54 -7.01 -16.14 -33.82
C ILE A 54 -6.60 -14.68 -34.00
N THR A 55 -6.17 -14.34 -35.20
CA THR A 55 -5.90 -12.99 -35.66
C THR A 55 -7.18 -12.16 -35.66
N ARG A 56 -7.45 -11.41 -34.63
CA ARG A 56 -8.34 -10.25 -34.65
C ARG A 56 -7.47 -9.00 -34.49
N HIS A 57 -7.26 -8.25 -35.57
CA HIS A 57 -6.68 -6.92 -35.57
C HIS A 57 -7.50 -5.99 -34.67
N ARG A 58 -7.19 -5.92 -33.39
CA ARG A 58 -7.55 -4.80 -32.52
C ARG A 58 -6.49 -3.73 -32.71
N LYS A 59 -6.84 -2.62 -33.36
CA LYS A 59 -6.02 -1.39 -33.34
C LYS A 59 -5.72 -1.06 -31.89
N PHE A 60 -4.46 -1.23 -31.47
CA PHE A 60 -3.95 -0.67 -30.24
C PHE A 60 -4.02 0.86 -30.37
N ARG A 61 -5.05 1.45 -29.84
CA ARG A 61 -5.06 2.86 -29.50
C ARG A 61 -4.16 2.98 -28.27
N THR A 62 -3.04 3.69 -28.39
CA THR A 62 -2.25 4.17 -27.26
C THR A 62 -3.11 5.18 -26.52
N SER A 63 -4.00 4.72 -25.66
CA SER A 63 -4.74 5.55 -24.73
C SER A 63 -3.77 5.91 -23.60
N LYS A 64 -3.57 7.18 -23.39
CA LYS A 64 -3.04 7.67 -22.11
C LYS A 64 -4.04 7.28 -21.05
N SER A 65 -3.75 6.23 -20.32
CA SER A 65 -4.63 5.66 -19.33
C SER A 65 -4.89 6.67 -18.22
N ALA A 66 -6.13 7.09 -18.09
CA ALA A 66 -6.64 7.77 -16.91
C ALA A 66 -6.87 6.72 -15.79
N LEU A 67 -6.80 7.14 -14.52
CA LEU A 67 -7.09 6.27 -13.39
C LEU A 67 -8.56 5.86 -13.39
N ASP A 68 -8.86 4.57 -13.51
CA ASP A 68 -10.23 4.05 -13.42
C ASP A 68 -10.64 3.84 -11.97
N CYS A 69 -11.04 4.92 -11.31
CA CYS A 69 -11.37 4.92 -9.89
C CYS A 69 -12.69 4.23 -9.55
N LEU A 70 -13.57 4.06 -10.52
CA LEU A 70 -14.92 3.53 -10.31
C LEU A 70 -15.18 2.22 -11.04
N GLY A 71 -14.20 1.70 -11.81
CA GLY A 71 -14.37 0.49 -12.61
C GLY A 71 -15.37 0.66 -13.79
N LEU A 72 -15.58 1.89 -14.24
CA LEU A 72 -16.55 2.23 -15.28
C LEU A 72 -15.92 2.35 -16.67
N GLY A 73 -14.60 2.14 -16.77
CA GLY A 73 -13.85 2.13 -18.03
C GLY A 73 -13.28 3.49 -18.45
N ASP A 74 -12.48 3.47 -19.53
CA ASP A 74 -11.62 4.58 -19.94
C ASP A 74 -12.38 5.89 -20.23
N GLN A 75 -13.54 5.82 -20.83
CA GLN A 75 -14.31 7.04 -21.21
C GLN A 75 -14.79 7.82 -20.00
N PHE A 76 -15.18 7.14 -18.93
CA PHE A 76 -15.60 7.79 -17.69
C PHE A 76 -14.38 8.33 -16.93
N SER A 77 -13.28 7.59 -16.95
CA SER A 77 -12.01 8.01 -16.34
C SER A 77 -11.45 9.26 -17.00
N GLU A 78 -11.54 9.38 -18.34
CA GLU A 78 -11.15 10.58 -19.09
C GLU A 78 -12.03 11.80 -18.72
N ALA A 79 -13.36 11.60 -18.63
CA ALA A 79 -14.29 12.64 -18.22
C ALA A 79 -14.03 13.11 -16.78
N LEU A 80 -13.73 12.19 -15.87
CA LEU A 80 -13.39 12.48 -14.50
C LEU A 80 -12.04 13.22 -14.40
N ASP A 81 -11.04 12.80 -15.15
CA ASP A 81 -9.72 13.44 -15.21
C ASP A 81 -9.83 14.88 -15.78
N TRP A 82 -10.70 15.07 -16.80
CA TRP A 82 -11.04 16.39 -17.32
C TRP A 82 -11.74 17.26 -16.28
N PHE A 83 -12.73 16.73 -15.55
CA PHE A 83 -13.46 17.44 -14.49
C PHE A 83 -12.53 17.86 -13.35
N LEU A 84 -11.64 16.95 -12.92
CA LEU A 84 -10.65 17.22 -11.88
C LEU A 84 -9.59 18.25 -12.31
N LYS A 85 -9.27 18.30 -13.62
CA LYS A 85 -8.36 19.30 -14.19
C LYS A 85 -9.02 20.67 -14.39
N THR A 86 -10.31 20.70 -14.75
CA THR A 86 -11.05 21.98 -14.95
C THR A 86 -11.39 22.68 -13.64
N ASP A 87 -11.52 21.94 -12.54
CA ASP A 87 -11.62 22.56 -11.20
C ASP A 87 -10.31 23.26 -10.77
N SER A 88 -9.26 23.12 -11.59
CA SER A 88 -7.95 23.71 -11.39
C SER A 88 -7.74 25.12 -11.95
N ASN A 89 -8.77 25.78 -12.48
CA ASN A 89 -8.69 27.18 -12.91
C ASN A 89 -8.51 28.14 -11.72
N GLY A 90 -7.30 28.17 -11.17
CA GLY A 90 -6.91 28.94 -10.00
C GLY A 90 -6.09 28.17 -8.97
N THR A 91 -5.58 26.99 -9.30
CA THR A 91 -4.88 26.13 -8.35
C THR A 91 -3.54 26.71 -7.94
N LYS A 92 -3.46 27.03 -6.67
CA LYS A 92 -2.22 27.10 -5.92
C LYS A 92 -1.43 25.82 -6.16
N ALA A 93 -0.17 25.96 -6.61
CA ALA A 93 0.71 24.80 -6.82
C ALA A 93 0.76 23.92 -5.57
N LEU A 94 0.64 22.60 -5.77
CA LEU A 94 0.68 21.61 -4.69
C LEU A 94 2.00 21.75 -3.92
N LYS A 95 1.91 21.99 -2.61
CA LYS A 95 3.10 22.13 -1.76
C LYS A 95 3.49 20.79 -1.17
N VAL A 96 4.68 20.32 -1.54
CA VAL A 96 5.30 19.16 -0.94
C VAL A 96 6.53 19.63 -0.14
N LYS A 97 6.62 19.18 1.12
CA LYS A 97 7.75 19.45 2.00
C LYS A 97 8.56 18.18 2.21
N PHE A 98 9.85 18.33 2.34
CA PHE A 98 10.78 17.26 2.63
C PHE A 98 11.42 17.54 3.98
N HIS A 99 11.15 16.69 4.96
CA HIS A 99 11.75 16.81 6.29
C HIS A 99 12.98 15.93 6.36
N ALA A 100 14.15 16.54 6.34
CA ALA A 100 15.44 15.86 6.50
C ALA A 100 15.73 15.61 7.98
N ILE A 101 16.25 14.42 8.27
CA ILE A 101 16.60 13.97 9.62
C ILE A 101 17.82 13.05 9.49
N SER A 102 18.78 13.14 10.41
CA SER A 102 19.90 12.21 10.51
C SER A 102 20.13 11.78 11.96
N ARG A 103 21.02 10.85 12.16
CA ARG A 103 21.39 10.41 13.51
C ARG A 103 22.10 11.52 14.31
N SER A 104 22.98 12.29 13.66
CA SER A 104 23.69 13.41 14.26
C SER A 104 22.82 14.66 14.39
N ASN A 105 21.84 14.86 13.48
CA ASN A 105 20.87 15.95 13.55
C ASN A 105 19.43 15.40 13.59
N PRO A 106 18.93 14.99 14.77
CA PRO A 106 17.58 14.43 14.93
C PRO A 106 16.48 15.51 14.86
N LYS A 107 16.85 16.79 14.81
CA LYS A 107 15.91 17.88 14.58
C LYS A 107 15.53 17.92 13.11
N ARG A 108 14.23 17.93 12.83
CA ARG A 108 13.72 18.04 11.47
C ARG A 108 14.12 19.38 10.83
N VAL A 109 14.76 19.32 9.69
CA VAL A 109 14.98 20.46 8.80
C VAL A 109 14.04 20.32 7.61
N THR A 110 13.26 21.35 7.30
CA THR A 110 12.32 21.32 6.19
C THR A 110 12.95 21.91 4.96
N LEU A 111 13.00 21.11 3.89
CA LEU A 111 13.45 21.50 2.56
C LEU A 111 12.27 21.51 1.59
N GLN A 112 12.32 22.37 0.58
CA GLN A 112 11.32 22.44 -0.48
C GLN A 112 12.00 22.28 -1.85
N HIS A 113 11.40 21.47 -2.73
CA HIS A 113 11.92 21.38 -4.09
C HIS A 113 11.79 22.75 -4.81
N GLY A 114 12.72 23.05 -5.71
CA GLY A 114 12.76 24.33 -6.43
C GLY A 114 13.38 25.49 -5.64
N GLU A 115 13.63 25.36 -4.35
CA GLU A 115 14.37 26.31 -3.53
C GLU A 115 15.85 25.87 -3.42
N LYS A 116 16.77 26.85 -3.31
CA LYS A 116 18.16 26.54 -2.97
C LYS A 116 18.21 26.20 -1.49
N PHE A 117 18.77 25.03 -1.16
CA PHE A 117 18.97 24.61 0.23
C PHE A 117 20.42 24.29 0.53
N ASP A 118 20.83 24.51 1.77
CA ASP A 118 22.15 24.23 2.25
C ASP A 118 22.19 22.81 2.88
N LEU A 119 22.95 21.92 2.26
CA LEU A 119 23.12 20.55 2.72
C LEU A 119 23.90 20.45 4.03
N SER A 120 24.68 21.49 4.42
CA SER A 120 25.42 21.52 5.68
C SER A 120 24.49 21.56 6.90
N GLU A 121 23.26 22.11 6.75
CA GLU A 121 22.26 22.18 7.81
C GLU A 121 21.60 20.82 8.12
N VAL A 122 21.68 19.86 7.20
CA VAL A 122 20.94 18.60 7.28
C VAL A 122 21.81 17.37 7.51
N ASP A 123 23.15 17.53 7.67
CA ASP A 123 24.10 16.42 7.80
C ASP A 123 23.88 15.35 6.70
N PHE A 124 23.79 15.81 5.46
CA PHE A 124 23.56 14.96 4.31
C PHE A 124 24.87 14.47 3.69
N ASP A 125 24.97 13.15 3.49
CA ASP A 125 26.07 12.49 2.79
C ASP A 125 25.50 11.59 1.69
N ILE A 126 25.75 11.95 0.42
CA ILE A 126 25.22 11.21 -0.75
C ILE A 126 25.72 9.76 -0.81
N THR A 127 26.83 9.43 -0.16
CA THR A 127 27.38 8.06 -0.09
C THR A 127 26.67 7.18 0.93
N ARG A 128 25.93 7.79 1.87
CA ARG A 128 25.17 7.11 2.89
C ARG A 128 23.86 6.56 2.32
N ARG A 129 23.38 5.40 2.79
CA ARG A 129 22.04 4.90 2.47
C ARG A 129 21.00 6.00 2.71
N THR A 130 20.15 6.24 1.73
CA THR A 130 19.12 7.28 1.85
C THR A 130 17.73 6.65 1.79
N MET A 131 16.91 6.98 2.77
CA MET A 131 15.57 6.45 2.93
C MET A 131 14.53 7.56 2.84
N LEU A 132 13.44 7.29 2.12
CA LEU A 132 12.31 8.21 1.93
C LEU A 132 11.04 7.57 2.50
N ILE A 133 10.32 8.29 3.38
CA ILE A 133 9.02 7.85 3.91
C ILE A 133 7.92 8.71 3.29
N VAL A 134 6.89 8.07 2.72
CA VAL A 134 5.76 8.76 2.05
C VAL A 134 4.44 8.27 2.64
N HIS A 135 3.67 9.20 3.23
CA HIS A 135 2.37 8.90 3.82
C HIS A 135 1.24 8.78 2.77
N GLY A 136 0.07 8.30 3.22
CA GLY A 136 -1.11 8.11 2.39
C GLY A 136 -2.16 9.22 2.51
N PHE A 137 -3.40 8.87 2.12
CA PHE A 137 -4.57 9.73 2.16
C PHE A 137 -4.95 10.13 3.58
N LEU A 138 -5.43 11.38 3.76
CA LEU A 138 -5.83 11.98 5.05
C LEU A 138 -4.74 11.86 6.14
N SER A 139 -3.48 11.94 5.73
CA SER A 139 -2.31 11.82 6.60
C SER A 139 -1.38 13.02 6.38
N ASN A 140 -0.34 13.12 7.17
CA ASN A 140 0.65 14.18 7.10
C ASN A 140 2.02 13.69 7.64
N GLY A 141 3.06 14.50 7.47
CA GLY A 141 4.42 14.19 7.91
C GLY A 141 4.60 14.11 9.43
N ASP A 142 3.61 14.47 10.23
CA ASP A 142 3.65 14.50 11.70
C ASP A 142 2.87 13.35 12.35
N GLU A 143 2.46 12.35 11.57
CA GLU A 143 1.81 11.16 12.12
C GLU A 143 2.72 10.37 13.05
N LYS A 144 2.13 9.81 14.12
CA LYS A 144 2.87 9.06 15.13
C LYS A 144 3.69 7.91 14.53
N TRP A 145 3.13 7.18 13.56
CA TRP A 145 3.83 6.06 12.94
C TRP A 145 5.06 6.49 12.14
N ILE A 146 5.06 7.72 11.56
CA ILE A 146 6.22 8.30 10.86
C ILE A 146 7.33 8.61 11.87
N PHE A 147 7.00 9.18 13.02
CA PHE A 147 7.98 9.39 14.09
C PHE A 147 8.57 8.07 14.61
N ASP A 148 7.71 7.05 14.79
CA ASP A 148 8.15 5.75 15.28
C ASP A 148 9.06 5.06 14.24
N MET A 149 8.73 5.13 12.94
CA MET A 149 9.54 4.61 11.84
C MET A 149 10.87 5.35 11.72
N THR A 150 10.85 6.69 11.79
CA THR A 150 12.05 7.52 11.80
C THR A 150 13.00 7.11 12.92
N LYS A 151 12.49 6.96 14.15
CA LYS A 151 13.29 6.51 15.29
C LYS A 151 13.86 5.12 15.12
N ALA A 152 13.08 4.20 14.55
CA ALA A 152 13.49 2.82 14.31
C ALA A 152 14.63 2.77 13.28
N LEU A 153 14.48 3.47 12.15
CA LEU A 153 15.48 3.54 11.09
C LEU A 153 16.80 4.16 11.57
N LEU A 154 16.75 5.27 12.29
CA LEU A 154 17.95 5.92 12.85
C LEU A 154 18.64 5.08 13.93
N LYS A 155 17.93 4.18 14.62
CA LYS A 155 18.55 3.19 15.50
C LYS A 155 19.18 2.04 14.74
N TRP A 156 18.54 1.62 13.65
CA TRP A 156 18.96 0.49 12.84
C TRP A 156 20.28 0.78 12.12
N ASP A 157 20.37 1.92 11.42
CA ASP A 157 21.57 2.25 10.66
C ASP A 157 21.80 3.78 10.61
N ASP A 158 23.01 4.21 10.22
CA ASP A 158 23.31 5.60 9.94
C ASP A 158 22.90 5.97 8.53
N VAL A 159 21.70 6.53 8.40
CA VAL A 159 21.04 6.82 7.12
C VAL A 159 20.72 8.31 6.97
N ASN A 160 20.72 8.81 5.74
CA ASN A 160 19.97 10.02 5.43
C ASN A 160 18.49 9.66 5.38
N LEU A 161 17.65 10.38 6.10
CA LEU A 161 16.23 10.10 6.17
C LEU A 161 15.42 11.33 5.77
N PHE A 162 14.51 11.12 4.80
CA PHE A 162 13.57 12.15 4.36
C PHE A 162 12.14 11.67 4.59
N VAL A 163 11.31 12.55 5.15
CA VAL A 163 9.86 12.36 5.24
C VAL A 163 9.18 13.32 4.27
N VAL A 164 8.39 12.80 3.37
CA VAL A 164 7.57 13.58 2.43
C VAL A 164 6.27 13.95 3.11
N ASP A 165 6.04 15.24 3.31
CA ASP A 165 4.74 15.79 3.73
C ASP A 165 4.04 16.42 2.51
N TRP A 166 3.07 15.71 1.98
CA TRP A 166 2.20 16.14 0.90
C TRP A 166 0.75 16.36 1.36
N SER A 167 0.59 16.69 2.64
CA SER A 167 -0.72 16.90 3.28
C SER A 167 -1.60 17.94 2.56
N ASP A 168 -1.00 18.92 1.89
CA ASP A 168 -1.71 19.88 1.02
C ASP A 168 -2.53 19.18 -0.09
N GLY A 169 -2.03 18.03 -0.59
CA GLY A 169 -2.72 17.21 -1.59
C GLY A 169 -3.45 15.99 -1.04
N ALA A 170 -3.06 15.50 0.16
CA ALA A 170 -3.61 14.32 0.80
C ALA A 170 -4.83 14.62 1.67
N ASN A 171 -4.86 15.80 2.33
CA ASN A 171 -5.92 16.21 3.25
C ASN A 171 -7.08 16.90 2.49
N THR A 172 -7.70 16.16 1.63
CA THR A 172 -8.90 16.57 0.88
C THR A 172 -10.03 15.58 1.16
N TRP A 173 -11.27 16.06 1.16
CA TRP A 173 -12.46 15.20 1.23
C TRP A 173 -12.67 14.38 -0.04
N ASN A 174 -11.99 14.74 -1.12
CA ASN A 174 -12.08 14.08 -2.41
C ASN A 174 -10.91 13.13 -2.59
N TYR A 175 -11.13 11.84 -2.37
CA TYR A 175 -10.14 10.79 -2.58
C TYR A 175 -9.61 10.76 -4.02
N LEU A 176 -10.47 10.98 -5.03
CA LEU A 176 -10.10 10.97 -6.44
C LEU A 176 -9.06 12.05 -6.72
N LYS A 177 -9.23 13.24 -6.14
CA LYS A 177 -8.26 14.34 -6.25
C LYS A 177 -6.92 13.95 -5.61
N ALA A 178 -6.95 13.33 -4.43
CA ALA A 178 -5.72 12.83 -3.80
C ALA A 178 -5.03 11.76 -4.64
N ALA A 179 -5.78 10.84 -5.24
CA ALA A 179 -5.24 9.82 -6.14
C ALA A 179 -4.56 10.42 -7.39
N VAL A 180 -5.16 11.45 -8.00
CA VAL A 180 -4.55 12.18 -9.13
C VAL A 180 -3.30 12.93 -8.70
N ASN A 181 -3.30 13.57 -7.52
CA ASN A 181 -2.16 14.31 -6.98
C ASN A 181 -0.91 13.42 -6.79
N THR A 182 -1.07 12.11 -6.63
CA THR A 182 0.06 11.18 -6.43
C THR A 182 1.13 11.29 -7.52
N ARG A 183 0.72 11.50 -8.78
CA ARG A 183 1.66 11.69 -9.91
C ARG A 183 2.47 12.97 -9.76
N THR A 184 1.81 14.07 -9.42
CA THR A 184 2.46 15.38 -9.20
C THR A 184 3.45 15.30 -8.04
N VAL A 185 3.08 14.60 -6.95
CA VAL A 185 3.99 14.40 -5.81
C VAL A 185 5.20 13.55 -6.21
N GLY A 186 5.00 12.50 -7.01
CA GLY A 186 6.10 11.69 -7.55
C GLY A 186 7.08 12.49 -8.39
N ASP A 187 6.57 13.38 -9.25
CA ASP A 187 7.38 14.31 -10.06
C ASP A 187 8.20 15.28 -9.19
N GLN A 188 7.57 15.83 -8.14
CA GLN A 188 8.26 16.72 -7.19
C GLN A 188 9.34 15.99 -6.38
N ILE A 189 9.12 14.73 -6.00
CA ILE A 189 10.15 13.90 -5.36
C ILE A 189 11.32 13.69 -6.32
N ALA A 190 11.08 13.35 -7.57
CA ALA A 190 12.15 13.18 -8.56
C ALA A 190 12.93 14.49 -8.77
N THR A 191 12.25 15.63 -8.79
CA THR A 191 12.89 16.96 -8.85
C THR A 191 13.78 17.22 -7.65
N PHE A 192 13.27 16.93 -6.44
CA PHE A 192 14.01 17.07 -5.19
C PHE A 192 15.31 16.23 -5.18
N PHE A 193 15.24 14.95 -5.59
CA PHE A 193 16.43 14.10 -5.66
C PHE A 193 17.42 14.55 -6.74
N SER A 194 16.95 15.10 -7.87
CA SER A 194 17.83 15.71 -8.86
C SER A 194 18.57 16.94 -8.29
N GLN A 195 17.90 17.74 -7.46
CA GLN A 195 18.53 18.88 -6.78
C GLN A 195 19.55 18.43 -5.72
N LEU A 196 19.27 17.35 -4.97
CA LEU A 196 20.22 16.76 -4.01
C LEU A 196 21.52 16.34 -4.73
N VAL A 197 21.41 15.67 -5.89
CA VAL A 197 22.56 15.27 -6.71
C VAL A 197 23.36 16.49 -7.14
N ASN A 198 22.69 17.53 -7.66
CA ASN A 198 23.37 18.76 -8.11
C ASN A 198 24.07 19.48 -6.96
N ALA A 199 23.38 19.66 -5.83
CA ALA A 199 23.95 20.33 -4.66
C ALA A 199 25.16 19.56 -4.07
N SER A 200 25.12 18.22 -4.11
CA SER A 200 26.24 17.38 -3.68
C SER A 200 27.43 17.47 -4.63
N SER A 201 27.18 17.62 -5.94
CA SER A 201 28.23 17.74 -6.96
C SER A 201 28.91 19.12 -6.92
N GLU A 202 28.18 20.18 -6.54
CA GLU A 202 28.76 21.52 -6.34
C GLU A 202 29.74 21.56 -5.16
N SER A 203 29.53 20.70 -4.16
CA SER A 203 30.37 20.64 -2.96
C SER A 203 31.61 19.76 -3.14
N ASN A 204 31.49 18.63 -3.83
CA ASN A 204 32.57 17.68 -4.13
C ASN A 204 32.19 16.83 -5.34
N GLU A 205 33.10 16.67 -6.28
CA GLU A 205 32.90 15.79 -7.44
C GLU A 205 32.96 14.31 -7.01
N ILE A 206 31.85 13.78 -6.49
CA ILE A 206 31.74 12.38 -6.08
C ILE A 206 31.26 11.56 -7.28
N ASP A 207 32.00 10.51 -7.63
CA ASP A 207 31.58 9.57 -8.65
C ASP A 207 30.24 8.92 -8.26
N SER A 208 29.28 8.90 -9.20
CA SER A 208 27.95 8.34 -8.99
C SER A 208 27.95 6.85 -8.60
N SER A 209 29.02 6.11 -8.91
CA SER A 209 29.21 4.72 -8.44
C SER A 209 29.34 4.59 -6.91
N LYS A 210 29.63 5.69 -6.23
CA LYS A 210 29.76 5.77 -4.77
C LYS A 210 28.50 6.24 -4.08
N TYR A 211 27.42 6.59 -4.81
CA TYR A 211 26.18 7.01 -4.21
C TYR A 211 25.56 5.87 -3.40
N GLY A 212 25.12 6.17 -2.19
CA GLY A 212 24.44 5.21 -1.34
C GLY A 212 23.11 4.73 -1.94
N PRO A 213 22.64 3.54 -1.56
CA PRO A 213 21.39 3.01 -2.11
C PRO A 213 20.18 3.83 -1.67
N LEU A 214 19.25 4.09 -2.61
CA LEU A 214 17.98 4.74 -2.34
C LEU A 214 16.91 3.69 -2.01
N HIS A 215 16.24 3.85 -0.86
CA HIS A 215 15.11 3.03 -0.46
C HIS A 215 13.89 3.91 -0.20
N PHE A 216 12.82 3.73 -0.99
CA PHE A 216 11.56 4.45 -0.82
C PHE A 216 10.54 3.57 -0.09
N ILE A 217 9.88 4.11 0.93
CA ILE A 217 8.91 3.43 1.78
C ILE A 217 7.60 4.21 1.71
N GLY A 218 6.58 3.63 1.10
CA GLY A 218 5.28 4.28 0.92
C GLY A 218 4.15 3.52 1.58
N HIS A 219 3.23 4.23 2.25
CA HIS A 219 1.99 3.66 2.79
C HIS A 219 0.79 4.08 1.95
N SER A 220 -0.07 3.13 1.59
CA SER A 220 -1.33 3.41 0.88
C SER A 220 -1.08 4.13 -0.45
N LEU A 221 -1.64 5.34 -0.66
CA LEU A 221 -1.31 6.21 -1.81
C LEU A 221 0.18 6.52 -1.90
N GLY A 222 0.89 6.60 -0.78
CA GLY A 222 2.34 6.80 -0.73
C GLY A 222 3.14 5.73 -1.46
N SER A 223 2.64 4.49 -1.51
CA SER A 223 3.27 3.41 -2.27
C SER A 223 3.29 3.70 -3.77
N HIS A 224 2.19 4.20 -4.32
CA HIS A 224 2.11 4.60 -5.73
C HIS A 224 2.94 5.84 -6.02
N ILE A 225 3.01 6.79 -5.08
CA ILE A 225 3.89 7.96 -5.17
C ILE A 225 5.35 7.52 -5.30
N CYS A 226 5.80 6.53 -4.51
CA CYS A 226 7.14 5.97 -4.62
C CYS A 226 7.41 5.36 -6.01
N GLY A 227 6.44 4.63 -6.56
CA GLY A 227 6.50 4.09 -7.92
C GLY A 227 6.61 5.20 -8.98
N TYR A 228 5.77 6.23 -8.89
CA TYR A 228 5.85 7.38 -9.81
C TYR A 228 7.18 8.12 -9.71
N ALA A 229 7.68 8.37 -8.51
CA ALA A 229 8.98 9.03 -8.31
C ALA A 229 10.11 8.22 -8.94
N SER A 230 10.10 6.90 -8.77
CA SER A 230 11.11 6.03 -9.37
C SER A 230 11.03 6.01 -10.91
N LYS A 231 9.83 5.87 -11.48
CA LYS A 231 9.61 5.97 -12.94
C LYS A 231 10.11 7.29 -13.49
N GLU A 232 9.87 8.39 -12.78
CA GLU A 232 10.26 9.72 -13.19
C GLU A 232 11.79 9.92 -13.11
N LEU A 233 12.47 9.41 -12.07
CA LEU A 233 13.94 9.42 -12.00
C LEU A 233 14.56 8.62 -13.16
N LYS A 234 14.00 7.46 -13.51
CA LYS A 234 14.42 6.68 -14.68
C LYS A 234 14.22 7.46 -15.98
N ARG A 235 13.05 8.07 -16.17
CA ARG A 235 12.72 8.87 -17.36
C ARG A 235 13.65 10.08 -17.55
N ARG A 236 14.12 10.66 -16.45
CA ARG A 236 15.08 11.78 -16.44
C ARG A 236 16.54 11.35 -16.54
N GLU A 237 16.80 10.05 -16.66
CA GLU A 237 18.15 9.50 -16.68
C GLU A 237 18.99 9.95 -15.48
N SER A 238 18.36 9.97 -14.29
CA SER A 238 19.03 10.38 -13.06
C SER A 238 20.23 9.47 -12.77
N LYS A 239 21.34 10.08 -12.33
CA LYS A 239 22.53 9.35 -11.89
C LYS A 239 22.29 8.60 -10.57
N TRP A 240 21.23 8.91 -9.85
CA TRP A 240 20.86 8.28 -8.59
C TRP A 240 19.47 7.65 -8.71
N LEU A 241 19.43 6.35 -8.89
CA LEU A 241 18.20 5.59 -9.09
C LEU A 241 17.78 4.86 -7.82
N VAL A 242 16.47 4.64 -7.68
CA VAL A 242 15.90 3.89 -6.55
C VAL A 242 16.32 2.43 -6.66
N GLN A 243 16.90 1.88 -5.59
CA GLN A 243 17.34 0.48 -5.50
C GLN A 243 16.27 -0.42 -4.88
N ARG A 244 15.49 0.13 -3.92
CA ARG A 244 14.41 -0.60 -3.26
C ARG A 244 13.17 0.27 -3.08
N ILE A 245 11.99 -0.33 -3.28
CA ILE A 245 10.71 0.24 -2.87
C ILE A 245 10.01 -0.75 -1.95
N THR A 246 9.60 -0.30 -0.76
CA THR A 246 8.71 -1.05 0.12
C THR A 246 7.31 -0.44 0.08
N GLY A 247 6.36 -1.18 -0.47
CA GLY A 247 4.94 -0.82 -0.50
C GLY A 247 4.22 -1.34 0.75
N LEU A 248 3.70 -0.43 1.58
CA LEU A 248 2.97 -0.77 2.81
C LEU A 248 1.47 -0.66 2.54
N ASP A 249 0.84 -1.79 2.24
CA ASP A 249 -0.57 -1.92 1.85
C ASP A 249 -0.98 -0.92 0.76
N PRO A 250 -0.41 -1.01 -0.46
CA PRO A 250 -0.64 -0.06 -1.55
C PRO A 250 -2.13 0.13 -1.83
N ALA A 251 -2.57 1.38 -2.02
CA ALA A 251 -3.98 1.71 -2.14
C ALA A 251 -4.68 0.99 -3.29
N GLN A 252 -5.86 0.41 -3.03
CA GLN A 252 -6.69 -0.27 -4.03
C GLN A 252 -7.56 0.69 -4.86
N PRO A 253 -8.34 1.62 -4.26
CA PRO A 253 -9.24 2.47 -5.03
C PRO A 253 -8.47 3.29 -6.06
N CYS A 254 -8.96 3.37 -7.30
CA CYS A 254 -8.33 3.93 -8.49
C CYS A 254 -7.17 3.11 -9.10
N PHE A 255 -6.55 2.20 -8.36
CA PHE A 255 -5.31 1.53 -8.79
C PHE A 255 -5.50 0.05 -9.11
N LYS A 256 -6.59 -0.59 -8.63
CA LYS A 256 -6.82 -2.03 -8.82
C LYS A 256 -6.77 -2.44 -10.29
N ASN A 257 -7.48 -1.73 -11.15
CA ASN A 257 -7.60 -2.06 -12.57
C ASN A 257 -6.70 -1.21 -13.47
N SER A 258 -5.81 -0.39 -12.87
CA SER A 258 -4.93 0.51 -13.61
C SER A 258 -3.76 -0.22 -14.23
N ASP A 259 -3.27 0.33 -15.36
CA ASP A 259 -2.04 -0.10 -16.00
C ASP A 259 -0.84 0.02 -15.04
N LYS A 260 0.20 -0.79 -15.27
CA LYS A 260 1.46 -0.78 -14.50
C LYS A 260 2.11 0.59 -14.44
N SER A 261 1.99 1.40 -15.50
CA SER A 261 2.52 2.77 -15.54
C SER A 261 1.86 3.72 -14.55
N LEU A 262 0.67 3.36 -14.05
CA LEU A 262 -0.18 4.19 -13.18
C LEU A 262 -0.17 3.78 -11.71
N LYS A 263 0.57 2.75 -11.35
CA LYS A 263 0.64 2.24 -9.97
C LYS A 263 2.03 1.75 -9.65
N LEU A 264 2.26 1.39 -8.38
CA LEU A 264 3.46 0.65 -7.99
C LEU A 264 3.50 -0.70 -8.73
N ASP A 265 4.65 -1.04 -9.27
CA ASP A 265 4.92 -2.28 -9.97
C ASP A 265 6.35 -2.77 -9.71
N ASN A 266 6.61 -4.06 -9.95
CA ASN A 266 7.94 -4.64 -9.77
C ASN A 266 9.01 -4.03 -10.70
N ASP A 267 8.62 -3.47 -11.84
CA ASP A 267 9.56 -2.77 -12.75
C ASP A 267 10.07 -1.41 -12.19
N ASP A 268 9.54 -0.94 -11.05
CA ASP A 268 9.87 0.38 -10.53
C ASP A 268 11.26 0.46 -9.91
N ALA A 269 11.76 -0.62 -9.31
CA ALA A 269 13.11 -0.69 -8.74
C ALA A 269 13.69 -2.09 -8.93
N PRO A 270 15.02 -2.28 -8.79
CA PRO A 270 15.65 -3.61 -8.77
C PRO A 270 15.06 -4.56 -7.72
N PHE A 271 14.57 -4.01 -6.60
CA PHE A 271 13.84 -4.77 -5.59
C PHE A 271 12.60 -4.00 -5.13
N VAL A 272 11.44 -4.63 -5.26
CA VAL A 272 10.15 -4.11 -4.77
C VAL A 272 9.54 -5.16 -3.87
N ASP A 273 9.36 -4.82 -2.59
CA ASP A 273 8.68 -5.66 -1.61
C ASP A 273 7.40 -5.00 -1.11
N VAL A 274 6.35 -5.80 -0.93
CA VAL A 274 5.03 -5.29 -0.55
C VAL A 274 4.47 -6.05 0.64
N ILE A 275 3.86 -5.35 1.59
CA ILE A 275 3.17 -5.93 2.75
C ILE A 275 1.68 -5.64 2.63
N HIS A 276 0.89 -6.66 2.27
CA HIS A 276 -0.56 -6.59 2.09
C HIS A 276 -1.29 -6.90 3.39
N THR A 277 -2.05 -5.96 3.93
CA THR A 277 -2.74 -6.14 5.22
C THR A 277 -4.24 -5.93 5.16
N ASN A 278 -4.77 -5.28 4.11
CA ASN A 278 -6.19 -5.05 3.93
C ASN A 278 -6.65 -5.21 2.47
N GLY A 279 -6.17 -6.28 1.79
CA GLY A 279 -6.51 -6.63 0.41
C GLY A 279 -7.89 -7.29 0.27
N ARG A 280 -8.96 -6.63 0.70
CA ARG A 280 -10.36 -7.06 0.52
C ARG A 280 -10.94 -6.40 -0.72
N VAL A 281 -12.10 -6.91 -1.22
CA VAL A 281 -12.83 -6.20 -2.27
C VAL A 281 -13.33 -4.83 -1.78
N LEU A 282 -13.41 -3.86 -2.68
CA LEU A 282 -13.73 -2.47 -2.33
C LEU A 282 -15.12 -2.36 -1.67
N SER A 283 -16.13 -3.09 -2.16
CA SER A 283 -17.48 -3.16 -1.59
C SER A 283 -17.50 -3.64 -0.13
N LYS A 284 -16.42 -4.29 0.33
CA LYS A 284 -16.23 -4.71 1.73
C LYS A 284 -15.15 -3.91 2.43
N LEU A 285 -14.95 -2.66 2.01
CA LEU A 285 -14.00 -1.71 2.57
C LEU A 285 -12.53 -2.19 2.49
N GLY A 286 -12.13 -2.87 1.41
CA GLY A 286 -10.73 -3.15 1.14
C GLY A 286 -10.01 -1.88 0.70
N LEU A 287 -8.97 -1.47 1.44
CA LEU A 287 -8.18 -0.28 1.12
C LEU A 287 -6.89 -0.62 0.38
N GLY A 288 -6.33 -1.82 0.60
CA GLY A 288 -5.12 -2.30 -0.02
C GLY A 288 -5.37 -3.13 -1.28
N LEU A 289 -4.38 -3.16 -2.18
CA LEU A 289 -4.39 -4.05 -3.35
C LEU A 289 -4.40 -5.52 -2.89
N PRO A 290 -5.29 -6.37 -3.43
CA PRO A 290 -5.40 -7.76 -3.00
C PRO A 290 -4.45 -8.72 -3.72
N TYR A 291 -3.79 -8.31 -4.81
CA TYR A 291 -2.92 -9.13 -5.66
C TYR A 291 -1.46 -8.63 -5.63
N PRO A 292 -0.49 -9.49 -6.01
CA PRO A 292 0.92 -9.14 -5.98
C PRO A 292 1.27 -8.05 -7.01
N VAL A 293 2.13 -7.13 -6.63
CA VAL A 293 2.68 -6.06 -7.48
C VAL A 293 4.18 -5.85 -7.28
N GLY A 294 4.80 -6.55 -6.34
CA GLY A 294 6.22 -6.53 -6.04
C GLY A 294 7.00 -7.65 -6.73
N HIS A 295 8.28 -7.75 -6.44
CA HIS A 295 9.08 -8.95 -6.62
C HIS A 295 8.73 -9.96 -5.51
N VAL A 296 8.56 -9.45 -4.29
CA VAL A 296 8.16 -10.23 -3.11
C VAL A 296 6.95 -9.57 -2.48
N ASP A 297 5.85 -10.31 -2.39
CA ASP A 297 4.60 -9.85 -1.80
C ASP A 297 4.26 -10.64 -0.54
N PHE A 298 4.25 -9.97 0.60
CA PHE A 298 3.93 -10.56 1.89
C PHE A 298 2.47 -10.35 2.26
N TYR A 299 1.83 -11.41 2.72
CA TYR A 299 0.43 -11.43 3.14
C TYR A 299 0.31 -11.81 4.62
N PRO A 300 0.58 -10.89 5.57
CA PRO A 300 0.38 -11.18 6.99
C PRO A 300 -1.04 -11.66 7.28
N ASN A 301 -1.15 -12.85 7.90
CA ASN A 301 -2.42 -13.46 8.29
C ASN A 301 -3.42 -13.63 7.12
N GLY A 302 -2.90 -13.82 5.89
CA GLY A 302 -3.68 -13.93 4.67
C GLY A 302 -4.03 -12.59 4.02
N GLY A 303 -3.47 -11.47 4.48
CA GLY A 303 -3.49 -10.17 3.79
C GLY A 303 -4.82 -9.40 3.79
N LYS A 304 -5.89 -9.90 4.43
CA LYS A 304 -7.23 -9.29 4.34
C LYS A 304 -7.68 -8.59 5.63
N LEU A 305 -7.49 -9.22 6.77
CA LEU A 305 -7.81 -8.72 8.11
C LEU A 305 -6.67 -9.06 9.06
N GLN A 306 -6.49 -8.22 10.09
CA GLN A 306 -5.35 -8.37 10.98
C GLN A 306 -5.76 -8.64 12.43
N PRO A 307 -5.03 -9.53 13.15
CA PRO A 307 -5.29 -9.82 14.56
C PRO A 307 -5.27 -8.54 15.41
N GLY A 308 -6.14 -8.47 16.41
CA GLY A 308 -6.28 -7.33 17.31
C GLY A 308 -6.97 -6.11 16.70
N CYS A 309 -7.42 -6.16 15.43
CA CYS A 309 -8.20 -5.10 14.80
C CYS A 309 -9.71 -5.24 14.99
N ASN A 310 -10.19 -6.41 15.43
CA ASN A 310 -11.61 -6.62 15.69
C ASN A 310 -12.04 -5.95 16.99
N LEU A 311 -12.67 -4.78 16.88
CA LEU A 311 -13.14 -3.98 18.03
C LEU A 311 -14.39 -4.56 18.72
N SER A 312 -15.08 -5.54 18.13
CA SER A 312 -16.27 -6.14 18.73
C SER A 312 -15.98 -6.87 20.05
N LYS A 313 -14.70 -7.18 20.32
CA LYS A 313 -14.23 -7.81 21.57
C LYS A 313 -13.92 -6.81 22.70
N ILE A 314 -14.00 -5.49 22.44
CA ILE A 314 -13.73 -4.46 23.45
C ILE A 314 -15.05 -3.92 23.98
N SER A 315 -15.27 -4.04 25.28
CA SER A 315 -16.55 -3.81 26.00
C SER A 315 -17.30 -2.51 25.66
N LEU A 316 -16.57 -1.39 25.46
CA LEU A 316 -17.18 -0.07 25.11
C LEU A 316 -17.59 0.05 23.64
N TRP A 317 -16.94 -0.70 22.74
CA TRP A 317 -17.16 -0.60 21.29
C TRP A 317 -18.34 -1.44 20.79
N GLN A 318 -18.85 -2.36 21.63
CA GLN A 318 -20.02 -3.18 21.29
C GLN A 318 -21.31 -2.36 21.03
N TYR A 319 -21.38 -1.13 21.55
CA TYR A 319 -22.52 -0.24 21.38
C TYR A 319 -22.44 0.66 20.13
N LEU A 320 -21.33 0.62 19.38
CA LEU A 320 -21.22 1.40 18.13
C LEU A 320 -22.00 0.74 16.99
N PRO A 321 -22.57 1.54 16.07
CA PRO A 321 -23.19 1.02 14.86
C PRO A 321 -22.24 0.13 14.04
N LEU A 322 -22.76 -0.90 13.40
CA LEU A 322 -21.97 -1.84 12.57
C LEU A 322 -21.07 -1.18 11.52
N PRO A 323 -21.51 -0.14 10.77
CA PRO A 323 -20.63 0.53 9.80
C PRO A 323 -19.37 1.11 10.43
N ILE A 324 -19.48 1.72 11.61
CA ILE A 324 -18.34 2.31 12.33
C ILE A 324 -17.33 1.23 12.76
N LYS A 325 -17.82 0.08 13.22
CA LYS A 325 -16.95 -1.06 13.59
C LYS A 325 -16.17 -1.57 12.37
N LYS A 326 -16.84 -1.77 11.24
CA LYS A 326 -16.22 -2.25 10.00
C LYS A 326 -15.17 -1.25 9.48
N ILE A 327 -15.47 0.05 9.48
CA ILE A 327 -14.52 1.09 9.08
C ILE A 327 -13.30 1.11 10.00
N SER A 328 -13.49 1.01 11.30
CA SER A 328 -12.40 1.00 12.27
C SER A 328 -11.51 -0.25 12.13
N GLU A 329 -12.09 -1.43 11.89
CA GLU A 329 -11.37 -2.67 11.61
C GLU A 329 -10.52 -2.56 10.32
N THR A 330 -11.10 -1.94 9.31
CA THR A 330 -10.44 -1.65 8.02
C THR A 330 -9.25 -0.73 8.19
N ILE A 331 -9.43 0.43 8.83
CA ILE A 331 -8.35 1.40 9.07
C ILE A 331 -7.24 0.77 9.92
N CYS A 332 -7.61 0.00 10.95
CA CYS A 332 -6.65 -0.72 11.78
C CYS A 332 -5.86 -1.73 10.95
N SER A 333 -6.53 -2.57 10.16
CA SER A 333 -5.87 -3.57 9.32
C SER A 333 -4.97 -2.93 8.27
N HIS A 334 -5.40 -1.85 7.63
CA HIS A 334 -4.61 -1.08 6.66
C HIS A 334 -3.33 -0.51 7.30
N GLY A 335 -3.43 0.04 8.51
CA GLY A 335 -2.30 0.58 9.26
C GLY A 335 -1.36 -0.49 9.83
N ARG A 336 -1.75 -1.78 9.88
CA ARG A 336 -0.85 -2.84 10.33
C ARG A 336 0.38 -2.99 9.46
N SER A 337 0.33 -2.64 8.19
CA SER A 337 1.45 -2.71 7.26
C SER A 337 2.66 -1.90 7.74
N TYR A 338 2.47 -0.64 8.11
CA TYR A 338 3.58 0.17 8.64
C TYR A 338 3.98 -0.24 10.07
N LEU A 339 3.04 -0.74 10.88
CA LEU A 339 3.39 -1.23 12.22
C LEU A 339 4.27 -2.48 12.15
N TYR A 340 3.97 -3.42 11.25
CA TYR A 340 4.78 -4.61 11.05
C TYR A 340 6.16 -4.25 10.51
N PHE A 341 6.26 -3.30 9.59
CA PHE A 341 7.53 -2.84 9.07
C PHE A 341 8.39 -2.16 10.15
N ILE A 342 7.82 -1.27 10.96
CA ILE A 342 8.51 -0.63 12.10
C ILE A 342 8.99 -1.71 13.09
N ASP A 343 8.13 -2.66 13.40
CA ASP A 343 8.44 -3.72 14.37
C ASP A 343 9.53 -4.67 13.83
N SER A 344 9.59 -4.90 12.51
CA SER A 344 10.66 -5.66 11.87
C SER A 344 12.04 -4.98 12.01
N ILE A 345 12.08 -3.64 11.92
CA ILE A 345 13.30 -2.86 12.15
C ILE A 345 13.72 -2.98 13.61
N MET A 346 12.78 -2.82 14.54
CA MET A 346 13.07 -2.89 15.98
C MET A 346 13.44 -4.30 16.42
N ALA A 347 12.88 -5.33 15.80
CA ALA A 347 13.22 -6.72 16.04
C ALA A 347 14.65 -7.03 15.57
N GLU A 348 15.08 -6.50 14.43
CA GLU A 348 16.48 -6.59 13.97
C GLU A 348 17.44 -5.89 14.93
N VAL A 349 17.14 -4.65 15.34
CA VAL A 349 17.96 -3.88 16.30
C VAL A 349 18.11 -4.60 17.64
N SER A 350 17.05 -5.26 18.12
CA SER A 350 17.05 -5.92 19.43
C SER A 350 17.34 -7.42 19.37
N SER A 351 17.44 -7.99 18.18
CA SER A 351 17.58 -9.44 17.97
C SER A 351 16.52 -10.26 18.73
N SER A 352 15.29 -9.73 18.83
CA SER A 352 14.23 -10.29 19.69
C SER A 352 13.43 -11.41 19.04
N CYS A 353 13.02 -11.22 17.78
CA CYS A 353 12.26 -12.21 17.00
C CYS A 353 12.33 -11.84 15.51
N THR A 354 11.87 -12.72 14.64
CA THR A 354 11.92 -12.55 13.18
C THR A 354 10.54 -12.75 12.60
N PHE A 355 10.16 -11.91 11.64
CA PHE A 355 8.93 -12.05 10.86
C PHE A 355 9.13 -13.08 9.74
N TRP A 356 9.18 -14.34 10.10
CA TRP A 356 9.32 -15.42 9.13
C TRP A 356 8.09 -15.55 8.23
N ALA A 357 8.32 -15.68 6.93
CA ALA A 357 7.31 -15.84 5.91
C ALA A 357 7.56 -17.11 5.10
N LEU A 358 6.52 -17.91 4.90
CA LEU A 358 6.50 -19.11 4.06
C LEU A 358 6.01 -18.74 2.67
N GLU A 359 6.56 -19.39 1.65
CA GLU A 359 5.99 -19.34 0.31
C GLU A 359 4.52 -19.75 0.34
N TRP A 360 3.68 -19.04 -0.40
CA TRP A 360 2.23 -19.20 -0.35
C TRP A 360 1.58 -18.93 -1.70
N ASP A 361 0.82 -19.88 -2.19
CA ASP A 361 0.07 -19.82 -3.45
C ASP A 361 -1.23 -18.99 -3.37
N MET A 362 -1.45 -18.29 -2.27
CA MET A 362 -2.66 -17.54 -1.93
C MET A 362 -3.89 -18.44 -1.68
N SER A 363 -3.74 -19.75 -1.56
CA SER A 363 -4.80 -20.67 -1.15
C SER A 363 -4.99 -20.67 0.37
N TYR A 364 -6.23 -20.52 0.80
CA TYR A 364 -6.59 -20.60 2.22
C TYR A 364 -6.82 -22.04 2.72
N ASP A 365 -6.65 -23.06 1.86
CA ASP A 365 -6.90 -24.47 2.21
C ASP A 365 -5.77 -25.02 3.10
N GLU A 366 -4.55 -24.52 2.98
CA GLU A 366 -3.38 -25.00 3.69
C GLU A 366 -3.11 -24.31 5.04
N VAL A 367 -4.01 -23.47 5.53
CA VAL A 367 -3.80 -22.64 6.72
C VAL A 367 -3.42 -23.45 7.95
N ASP A 368 -4.02 -24.60 8.17
CA ASP A 368 -3.67 -25.47 9.31
C ASP A 368 -2.24 -26.01 9.20
N SER A 369 -1.75 -26.26 8.00
CA SER A 369 -0.35 -26.62 7.72
C SER A 369 0.57 -25.45 8.04
N ILE A 370 0.27 -24.27 7.50
CA ILE A 370 1.04 -23.04 7.71
C ILE A 370 1.16 -22.69 9.19
N LEU A 371 0.04 -22.74 9.96
CA LEU A 371 0.04 -22.45 11.40
C LEU A 371 0.88 -23.42 12.24
N ARG A 372 1.10 -24.64 11.75
CA ARG A 372 1.91 -25.70 12.41
C ARG A 372 3.36 -25.69 11.96
N THR A 373 3.65 -25.16 10.79
CA THR A 373 5.01 -25.13 10.24
C THR A 373 5.92 -24.26 11.09
N LYS A 374 7.09 -24.80 11.44
CA LYS A 374 8.16 -24.05 12.07
C LYS A 374 9.05 -23.50 10.96
N CYS A 375 9.10 -22.20 10.86
CA CYS A 375 9.96 -21.49 9.93
C CYS A 375 11.41 -21.48 10.41
N HIS A 376 12.33 -21.78 9.49
CA HIS A 376 13.77 -21.61 9.66
C HIS A 376 14.32 -20.98 8.37
N SER A 377 15.52 -20.44 8.44
CA SER A 377 16.20 -19.73 7.34
C SER A 377 16.34 -20.50 6.01
N GLU A 378 16.20 -21.81 6.01
CA GLU A 378 16.32 -22.64 4.79
C GLU A 378 15.01 -22.72 3.97
N LYS A 379 13.85 -22.48 4.60
CA LYS A 379 12.53 -22.64 3.98
C LYS A 379 11.68 -21.38 4.03
N CYS A 380 12.17 -20.34 4.67
CA CYS A 380 11.44 -19.11 4.93
C CYS A 380 12.31 -17.91 4.66
N ILE A 381 11.66 -16.82 4.32
CA ILE A 381 12.31 -15.52 4.16
C ILE A 381 11.83 -14.56 5.24
N GLU A 382 12.52 -13.46 5.45
CA GLU A 382 12.13 -12.45 6.41
C GLU A 382 11.26 -11.37 5.75
N MET A 383 10.10 -11.11 6.30
CA MET A 383 9.30 -9.93 5.95
C MET A 383 9.85 -8.69 6.65
N GLY A 384 9.85 -7.56 5.96
CA GLY A 384 10.21 -6.26 6.52
C GLY A 384 11.58 -5.77 6.10
N ILE A 385 12.34 -5.17 7.04
CA ILE A 385 13.61 -4.48 6.70
C ILE A 385 14.62 -5.39 6.04
N ASN A 386 14.66 -6.66 6.41
CA ASN A 386 15.60 -7.66 5.93
C ASN A 386 15.17 -8.36 4.62
N ALA A 387 14.01 -8.07 4.04
CA ALA A 387 13.50 -8.76 2.86
C ALA A 387 14.50 -8.75 1.68
N GLU A 388 15.28 -7.68 1.51
CA GLU A 388 16.30 -7.57 0.45
C GLU A 388 17.48 -8.54 0.58
N LYS A 389 17.65 -9.21 1.73
CA LYS A 389 18.69 -10.23 1.92
C LYS A 389 18.42 -11.51 1.13
N TYR A 390 17.19 -11.69 0.65
CA TYR A 390 16.72 -12.89 -0.04
C TYR A 390 16.54 -12.59 -1.53
N SER A 391 17.26 -13.36 -2.37
CA SER A 391 17.17 -13.25 -3.84
C SER A 391 16.05 -14.16 -4.36
N VAL A 392 14.80 -13.85 -4.00
CA VAL A 392 13.62 -14.65 -4.36
C VAL A 392 12.51 -13.75 -4.88
N ASN A 393 11.58 -14.35 -5.63
CA ASN A 393 10.34 -13.71 -6.07
C ASN A 393 9.15 -14.55 -5.63
N GLY A 394 7.98 -13.94 -5.51
CA GLY A 394 6.73 -14.65 -5.25
C GLY A 394 5.92 -14.09 -4.09
N THR A 395 4.94 -14.87 -3.68
CA THR A 395 3.99 -14.53 -2.61
C THR A 395 4.28 -15.34 -1.35
N TYR A 396 4.21 -14.68 -0.21
CA TYR A 396 4.60 -15.27 1.08
C TYR A 396 3.60 -14.92 2.17
N ILE A 397 3.27 -15.89 3.01
CA ILE A 397 2.42 -15.69 4.19
C ILE A 397 3.25 -15.59 5.46
N THR A 398 2.94 -14.61 6.29
CA THR A 398 3.53 -14.41 7.62
C THR A 398 2.43 -14.49 8.67
N ILE A 399 2.69 -15.17 9.77
CA ILE A 399 1.76 -15.17 10.92
C ILE A 399 2.24 -14.18 11.95
N THR A 400 1.36 -13.27 12.37
CA THR A 400 1.67 -12.21 13.34
C THR A 400 0.74 -12.25 14.55
N GLY A 401 1.24 -11.71 15.67
CA GLY A 401 0.43 -11.51 16.87
C GLY A 401 -0.47 -10.27 16.78
N ARG A 402 -1.31 -10.10 17.80
CA ARG A 402 -2.24 -8.97 17.93
C ARG A 402 -1.60 -7.68 18.44
N ALA A 403 -0.43 -7.76 19.05
CA ALA A 403 0.27 -6.64 19.68
C ALA A 403 1.78 -6.78 19.50
N THR A 404 2.50 -5.66 19.59
CA THR A 404 3.96 -5.58 19.59
C THR A 404 4.58 -6.38 20.76
N PRO A 405 5.63 -7.17 20.53
CA PRO A 405 6.26 -7.48 19.25
C PRO A 405 5.39 -8.45 18.41
N PHE A 406 4.95 -8.00 17.22
CA PHE A 406 4.03 -8.77 16.39
C PHE A 406 4.63 -10.08 15.85
N CYS A 407 5.94 -10.20 15.79
CA CYS A 407 6.64 -11.46 15.44
C CYS A 407 6.60 -12.52 16.55
N MET A 408 6.23 -12.14 17.80
CA MET A 408 6.04 -13.08 18.90
C MET A 408 4.59 -13.58 18.94
N VAL A 409 4.36 -14.73 18.32
CA VAL A 409 3.01 -15.30 18.14
C VAL A 409 2.73 -16.38 19.19
N ASN A 410 1.71 -16.17 20.02
CA ASN A 410 1.26 -17.13 21.03
C ASN A 410 0.10 -18.00 20.53
N LYS A 411 -0.38 -18.96 21.38
CA LYS A 411 -1.47 -19.86 21.02
C LYS A 411 -2.81 -19.13 20.78
N ALA A 412 -3.06 -18.03 21.50
CA ALA A 412 -4.30 -17.26 21.33
C ALA A 412 -4.27 -16.45 20.03
N ASP A 413 -3.09 -15.94 19.63
CA ASP A 413 -2.90 -15.27 18.34
C ASP A 413 -3.12 -16.25 17.19
N LYS A 414 -2.53 -17.45 17.25
CA LYS A 414 -2.73 -18.50 16.22
C LYS A 414 -4.21 -18.88 16.08
N LYS A 415 -4.95 -18.95 17.18
CA LYS A 415 -6.39 -19.21 17.15
C LYS A 415 -7.14 -18.07 16.47
N GLU A 416 -6.82 -16.81 16.80
CA GLU A 416 -7.47 -15.65 16.17
C GLU A 416 -7.16 -15.57 14.66
N VAL A 417 -5.90 -15.83 14.25
CA VAL A 417 -5.54 -15.92 12.83
C VAL A 417 -6.32 -17.03 12.13
N LYS A 418 -6.43 -18.21 12.72
CA LYS A 418 -7.24 -19.30 12.17
C LYS A 418 -8.70 -18.87 11.98
N ASP A 419 -9.31 -18.26 13.00
CA ASP A 419 -10.70 -17.78 12.94
C ASP A 419 -10.90 -16.73 11.82
N ILE A 420 -9.90 -15.83 11.61
CA ILE A 420 -9.91 -14.83 10.54
C ILE A 420 -9.88 -15.52 9.17
N ILE A 421 -8.96 -16.45 8.97
CA ILE A 421 -8.76 -17.12 7.68
C ILE A 421 -9.96 -18.03 7.35
N GLU A 422 -10.52 -18.75 8.32
CA GLU A 422 -11.71 -19.55 8.10
C GLU A 422 -12.93 -18.70 7.69
N LYS A 423 -13.09 -17.50 8.26
CA LYS A 423 -14.12 -16.56 7.81
C LYS A 423 -13.92 -16.12 6.37
N VAL A 424 -12.68 -15.85 5.96
CA VAL A 424 -12.33 -15.51 4.58
C VAL A 424 -12.65 -16.69 3.66
N LYS A 425 -12.23 -17.90 4.02
CA LYS A 425 -12.45 -19.14 3.25
C LYS A 425 -13.93 -19.44 3.05
N LYS A 426 -14.76 -19.38 4.10
CA LYS A 426 -16.22 -19.59 3.99
C LYS A 426 -16.86 -18.64 2.96
N LYS A 427 -16.41 -17.38 2.93
CA LYS A 427 -16.95 -16.39 2.00
C LYS A 427 -16.54 -16.65 0.55
N LEU A 428 -15.37 -17.23 0.30
CA LEU A 428 -14.91 -17.62 -1.04
C LEU A 428 -15.68 -18.83 -1.58
N HIS A 429 -16.01 -19.82 -0.76
CA HIS A 429 -16.75 -21.02 -1.17
C HIS A 429 -18.21 -20.73 -1.54
N CYS A 430 -18.84 -19.72 -0.96
CA CYS A 430 -20.19 -19.32 -1.34
C CYS A 430 -20.25 -18.82 -2.80
N VAL A 431 -19.21 -18.15 -3.29
CA VAL A 431 -19.16 -17.60 -4.66
C VAL A 431 -19.07 -18.69 -5.73
N SER A 432 -18.29 -19.75 -5.47
CA SER A 432 -18.15 -20.86 -6.43
C SER A 432 -19.48 -21.61 -6.67
N ASN A 433 -20.29 -21.78 -5.62
CA ASN A 433 -21.59 -22.45 -5.72
C ASN A 433 -22.63 -21.60 -6.46
N ASP A 434 -22.59 -20.26 -6.33
CA ASP A 434 -23.51 -19.36 -7.04
C ASP A 434 -23.19 -19.27 -8.56
N THR A 435 -21.92 -19.33 -8.93
CA THR A 435 -21.50 -19.37 -10.35
C THR A 435 -21.85 -20.69 -11.02
N GLU A 436 -21.73 -21.83 -10.35
CA GLU A 436 -22.19 -23.12 -10.87
C GLU A 436 -23.72 -23.14 -11.03
N SER A 437 -24.47 -22.60 -10.09
CA SER A 437 -25.93 -22.48 -10.18
C SER A 437 -26.38 -21.57 -11.32
N ARG A 438 -25.71 -20.46 -11.57
CA ARG A 438 -26.00 -19.54 -12.70
C ARG A 438 -25.66 -20.16 -14.04
N ASN A 439 -24.57 -20.91 -14.16
CA ASN A 439 -24.19 -21.62 -15.36
C ASN A 439 -25.15 -22.79 -15.68
N GLN A 440 -25.71 -23.45 -14.68
CA GLN A 440 -26.74 -24.47 -14.86
C GLN A 440 -28.09 -23.88 -15.31
N ILE A 441 -28.43 -22.66 -14.87
CA ILE A 441 -29.67 -21.98 -15.31
C ILE A 441 -29.54 -21.48 -16.76
N LEU A 442 -28.36 -21.12 -17.25
CA LEU A 442 -28.14 -20.70 -18.63
C LEU A 442 -28.16 -21.86 -19.63
N VAL A 443 -27.95 -23.09 -19.19
CA VAL A 443 -28.05 -24.32 -20.07
C VAL A 443 -29.49 -24.84 -20.21
N ILE A 444 -30.46 -24.34 -19.44
CA ILE A 444 -31.85 -24.76 -19.47
C ILE A 444 -32.71 -23.89 -20.44
N TYR A 445 -32.16 -22.82 -21.02
CA TYR A 445 -32.87 -21.88 -21.92
C TYR A 445 -32.26 -21.72 -23.30
N ASP A 446 -31.53 -22.74 -23.82
CA ASP A 446 -31.19 -22.87 -25.25
C ASP A 446 -31.94 -24.02 -25.88
#